data_0d56d97666cd300555ff2a121ce5eae0
#
_entry.id   0d56d97666cd300555ff2a121ce5eae0
#
_cell.length_a   1.000
_cell.length_b   1.000
_cell.length_c   1.000
_cell.angle_alpha   90.00
_cell.angle_beta   90.00
_cell.angle_gamma   90.00
#
_symmetry.space_group_name_H-M   'P 1'
#
loop_
_entity.id
_entity.type
_entity.pdbx_description
1 polymer ?
#
loop_
_entity_poly.entity_id
_entity_poly.type
_entity_poly.pdbx_seq_one_letter_code
_entity_poly.pdbx_strand_id
1 'polypeptide(L)'
;MPTDFRNILLIKPSSLGDIVHALPTAAVLRRRFPTASLTWLVKREWADVLEGNPCIDRALPVDLSLAGWPEAVRAVRAGQFDLVVDLQGLFRSALLGWLSRAAVRIGFANGREISHWFYTRRVVVPDPLIHAVERYLLIPRALGTAP
;
A
#
# COMPACT_ATOMS: atom_id res chain seq x y z
N MET A 1 0.28 -1.34 -20.11
CA MET A 1 0.47 -1.05 -18.68
C MET A 1 1.95 -1.08 -18.35
N PRO A 2 2.44 -0.10 -17.59
CA PRO A 2 3.84 -0.13 -17.18
C PRO A 2 4.16 -1.40 -16.39
N THR A 3 5.29 -1.99 -16.68
CA THR A 3 5.77 -3.19 -15.98
C THR A 3 6.89 -2.87 -15.00
N ASP A 4 7.34 -1.62 -15.00
CA ASP A 4 8.44 -1.18 -14.15
C ASP A 4 8.08 0.14 -13.48
N PHE A 5 8.01 0.12 -12.16
CA PHE A 5 7.65 1.27 -11.35
C PHE A 5 8.87 1.82 -10.64
N ARG A 6 8.91 3.14 -10.46
CA ARG A 6 10.05 3.83 -9.85
C ARG A 6 9.75 4.38 -8.47
N ASN A 7 8.49 4.66 -8.17
CA ASN A 7 8.13 5.30 -6.91
C ASN A 7 6.80 4.72 -6.41
N ILE A 8 6.90 3.82 -5.43
CA ILE A 8 5.79 3.00 -4.98
C ILE A 8 5.33 3.46 -3.61
N LEU A 9 4.02 3.65 -3.47
CA LEU A 9 3.38 3.89 -2.18
C LEU A 9 2.65 2.64 -1.73
N LEU A 10 3.07 2.08 -0.61
CA LEU A 10 2.39 0.97 0.05
C LEU A 10 1.55 1.53 1.19
N ILE A 11 0.23 1.30 1.13
CA ILE A 11 -0.71 1.81 2.13
C ILE A 11 -1.12 0.68 3.07
N LYS A 12 -0.60 0.69 4.28
CA LYS A 12 -1.02 -0.18 5.37
C LYS A 12 -0.85 0.56 6.69
N PRO A 13 -1.80 1.46 7.03
CA PRO A 13 -1.64 2.36 8.17
C PRO A 13 -1.80 1.68 9.54
N SER A 14 -2.57 0.61 9.65
CA SER A 14 -2.89 -0.04 10.93
C SER A 14 -3.41 -1.46 10.70
N SER A 15 -3.58 -2.30 11.70
CA SER A 15 -3.04 -2.14 13.05
C SER A 15 -1.67 -2.82 13.14
N LEU A 16 -1.07 -2.86 14.34
CA LEU A 16 0.27 -3.41 14.51
C LEU A 16 0.43 -4.81 13.92
N GLY A 17 -0.48 -5.74 14.25
CA GLY A 17 -0.42 -7.10 13.73
C GLY A 17 -0.53 -7.16 12.21
N ASP A 18 -1.41 -6.33 11.63
CA ASP A 18 -1.60 -6.25 10.18
C ASP A 18 -0.37 -5.70 9.48
N ILE A 19 0.29 -4.71 10.09
CA ILE A 19 1.55 -4.16 9.56
C ILE A 19 2.62 -5.24 9.52
N VAL A 20 2.77 -6.02 10.59
CA VAL A 20 3.73 -7.13 10.64
C VAL A 20 3.43 -8.16 9.56
N HIS A 21 2.15 -8.51 9.36
CA HIS A 21 1.75 -9.46 8.32
C HIS A 21 1.97 -8.93 6.89
N ALA A 22 2.12 -7.62 6.72
CA ALA A 22 2.36 -7.00 5.42
C ALA A 22 3.86 -6.86 5.10
N LEU A 23 4.76 -7.09 6.07
CA LEU A 23 6.20 -6.98 5.83
C LEU A 23 6.70 -7.89 4.70
N PRO A 24 6.25 -9.16 4.57
CA PRO A 24 6.67 -9.99 3.44
C PRO A 24 6.28 -9.40 2.08
N THR A 25 5.15 -8.71 1.98
CA THR A 25 4.75 -8.04 0.74
C THR A 25 5.75 -6.97 0.35
N ALA A 26 6.22 -6.17 1.30
CA ALA A 26 7.26 -5.17 1.03
C ALA A 26 8.55 -5.83 0.52
N ALA A 27 8.93 -6.96 1.09
CA ALA A 27 10.13 -7.69 0.65
C ALA A 27 9.98 -8.19 -0.79
N VAL A 28 8.81 -8.69 -1.16
CA VAL A 28 8.54 -9.16 -2.53
C VAL A 28 8.54 -7.99 -3.50
N LEU A 29 7.92 -6.87 -3.14
CA LEU A 29 7.93 -5.66 -3.96
C LEU A 29 9.37 -5.14 -4.17
N ARG A 30 10.18 -5.16 -3.13
CA ARG A 30 11.59 -4.76 -3.23
C ARG A 30 12.36 -5.65 -4.21
N ARG A 31 12.15 -6.96 -4.17
CA ARG A 31 12.81 -7.88 -5.10
C ARG A 31 12.35 -7.69 -6.54
N ARG A 32 11.06 -7.41 -6.72
CA ARG A 32 10.51 -7.21 -8.08
C ARG A 32 10.94 -5.86 -8.66
N PHE A 33 11.04 -4.83 -7.84
CA PHE A 33 11.39 -3.47 -8.25
C PHE A 33 12.60 -2.98 -7.47
N PRO A 34 13.79 -3.55 -7.73
CA PRO A 34 14.96 -3.34 -6.86
C PRO A 34 15.46 -1.90 -6.83
N THR A 35 15.20 -1.12 -7.88
CA THR A 35 15.63 0.28 -7.97
C THR A 35 14.53 1.27 -7.60
N ALA A 36 13.32 0.80 -7.32
CA ALA A 36 12.21 1.67 -6.95
C ALA A 36 12.39 2.24 -5.55
N SER A 37 11.89 3.45 -5.36
CA SER A 37 11.70 4.00 -4.02
C SER A 37 10.41 3.43 -3.46
N LEU A 38 10.47 2.79 -2.32
CA LEU A 38 9.32 2.19 -1.64
C LEU A 38 9.02 2.96 -0.37
N THR A 39 7.87 3.63 -0.36
CA THR A 39 7.37 4.40 0.77
C THR A 39 6.19 3.66 1.38
N TRP A 40 6.18 3.51 2.71
CA TRP A 40 5.09 2.87 3.43
C TRP A 40 4.33 3.91 4.24
N LEU A 41 3.06 4.13 3.88
CA LEU A 41 2.16 4.99 4.62
C LEU A 41 1.64 4.26 5.84
N VAL A 42 1.84 4.84 7.01
CA VAL A 42 1.56 4.23 8.31
C VAL A 42 1.02 5.28 9.28
N LYS A 43 0.14 4.88 10.21
CA LYS A 43 -0.24 5.77 11.29
C LYS A 43 0.99 6.08 12.16
N ARG A 44 1.08 7.34 12.64
CA ARG A 44 2.22 7.81 13.43
C ARG A 44 2.54 6.89 14.61
N GLU A 45 1.52 6.37 15.28
CA GLU A 45 1.70 5.50 16.46
C GLU A 45 2.43 4.19 16.14
N TRP A 46 2.45 3.75 14.87
CA TRP A 46 3.08 2.50 14.46
C TRP A 46 4.33 2.68 13.60
N ALA A 47 4.75 3.91 13.36
CA ALA A 47 5.86 4.19 12.43
C ALA A 47 7.17 3.51 12.84
N ASP A 48 7.43 3.38 14.13
CA ASP A 48 8.66 2.80 14.65
C ASP A 48 8.83 1.31 14.28
N VAL A 49 7.72 0.62 14.00
CA VAL A 49 7.77 -0.78 13.56
C VAL A 49 8.52 -0.94 12.24
N LEU A 50 8.51 0.09 11.40
CA LEU A 50 9.13 0.08 10.08
C LEU A 50 10.57 0.57 10.10
N GLU A 51 11.03 1.11 11.21
CA GLU A 51 12.36 1.70 11.32
C GLU A 51 13.44 0.63 11.08
N GLY A 52 14.42 0.97 10.26
CA GLY A 52 15.54 0.06 9.96
C GLY A 52 15.20 -1.06 8.98
N ASN A 53 13.99 -1.13 8.44
CA ASN A 53 13.64 -2.18 7.48
C ASN A 53 14.32 -1.92 6.13
N PRO A 54 15.20 -2.85 5.65
CA PRO A 54 15.96 -2.62 4.42
C PRO A 54 15.11 -2.63 3.15
N CYS A 55 13.89 -3.18 3.21
CA CYS A 55 12.99 -3.22 2.05
C CYS A 55 12.24 -1.92 1.82
N ILE A 56 12.27 -1.01 2.80
CA ILE A 56 11.51 0.23 2.78
C ILE A 56 12.49 1.40 2.78
N ASP A 57 12.34 2.32 1.83
CA ASP A 57 13.17 3.52 1.76
C ASP A 57 12.70 4.59 2.72
N ARG A 58 11.39 4.68 2.92
CA ARG A 58 10.83 5.71 3.79
C ARG A 58 9.51 5.26 4.39
N ALA A 59 9.35 5.48 5.69
CA ALA A 59 8.04 5.45 6.33
C ALA A 59 7.41 6.85 6.22
N LEU A 60 6.14 6.90 5.85
CA LEU A 60 5.37 8.15 5.77
C LEU A 60 4.33 8.14 6.89
N PRO A 61 4.66 8.71 8.07
CA PRO A 61 3.72 8.74 9.18
C PRO A 61 2.60 9.74 8.89
N VAL A 62 1.36 9.32 9.12
CA VAL A 62 0.19 10.18 8.86
C VAL A 62 -0.81 10.10 10.02
N ASP A 63 -1.61 11.14 10.11
CA ASP A 63 -2.82 11.18 10.91
C ASP A 63 -4.01 11.16 9.95
N LEU A 64 -4.81 10.11 10.01
CA LEU A 64 -5.97 9.93 9.13
C LEU A 64 -7.28 10.46 9.72
N SER A 65 -7.22 11.19 10.83
CA SER A 65 -8.35 11.93 11.35
C SER A 65 -8.74 13.09 10.41
N LEU A 66 -9.90 13.67 10.64
CA LEU A 66 -10.31 14.85 9.85
C LEU A 66 -9.30 15.98 9.96
N ALA A 67 -8.71 16.18 11.14
CA ALA A 67 -7.72 17.23 11.36
C ALA A 67 -6.43 16.98 10.56
N GLY A 68 -5.99 15.72 10.47
CA GLY A 68 -4.75 15.36 9.76
C GLY A 68 -4.93 15.10 8.27
N TRP A 69 -6.17 15.01 7.79
CA TRP A 69 -6.44 14.61 6.41
C TRP A 69 -5.80 15.52 5.36
N PRO A 70 -5.89 16.86 5.44
CA PRO A 70 -5.27 17.73 4.43
C PRO A 70 -3.77 17.53 4.30
N GLU A 71 -3.08 17.33 5.42
CA GLU A 71 -1.64 17.07 5.42
C GLU A 71 -1.32 15.71 4.79
N ALA A 72 -2.12 14.67 5.09
CA ALA A 72 -1.94 13.36 4.48
C ALA A 72 -2.10 13.43 2.96
N VAL A 73 -3.10 14.15 2.47
CA VAL A 73 -3.32 14.34 1.03
C VAL A 73 -2.12 15.06 0.39
N ARG A 74 -1.63 16.12 1.02
CA ARG A 74 -0.45 16.83 0.52
C ARG A 74 0.76 15.92 0.45
N ALA A 75 0.97 15.10 1.47
CA ALA A 75 2.11 14.19 1.53
C ALA A 75 2.09 13.16 0.40
N VAL A 76 0.93 12.55 0.12
CA VAL A 76 0.85 11.54 -0.94
C VAL A 76 0.96 12.18 -2.33
N ARG A 77 0.54 13.41 -2.50
CA ARG A 77 0.75 14.14 -3.76
C ARG A 77 2.21 14.56 -3.94
N ALA A 78 2.84 15.04 -2.90
CA ALA A 78 4.25 15.46 -2.93
C ALA A 78 5.18 14.30 -3.26
N GLY A 79 4.80 13.07 -2.92
CA GLY A 79 5.60 11.88 -3.19
C GLY A 79 5.70 11.51 -4.67
N GLN A 80 4.79 11.98 -5.51
CA GLN A 80 4.78 11.70 -6.96
C GLN A 80 4.87 10.21 -7.29
N PHE A 81 4.01 9.42 -6.66
CA PHE A 81 4.00 7.97 -6.82
C PHE A 81 3.45 7.56 -8.18
N ASP A 82 4.04 6.52 -8.79
CA ASP A 82 3.55 5.93 -10.03
C ASP A 82 2.79 4.62 -9.80
N LEU A 83 2.93 4.03 -8.62
CA LEU A 83 2.17 2.85 -8.20
C LEU A 83 1.71 3.03 -6.76
N VAL A 84 0.43 2.80 -6.52
CA VAL A 84 -0.13 2.68 -5.16
C VAL A 84 -0.58 1.25 -4.95
N VAL A 85 -0.11 0.64 -3.86
CA VAL A 85 -0.54 -0.68 -3.39
C VAL A 85 -1.30 -0.47 -2.09
N ASP A 86 -2.62 -0.65 -2.14
CA ASP A 86 -3.47 -0.47 -0.96
C ASP A 86 -3.82 -1.82 -0.34
N LEU A 87 -3.17 -2.14 0.76
CA LEU A 87 -3.44 -3.36 1.54
C LEU A 87 -4.51 -3.15 2.61
N GLN A 88 -4.88 -1.90 2.88
CA GLN A 88 -5.88 -1.60 3.92
C GLN A 88 -7.29 -1.89 3.45
N GLY A 89 -7.63 -1.52 2.22
CA GLY A 89 -8.92 -1.84 1.63
C GLY A 89 -10.11 -1.10 2.23
N LEU A 90 -9.90 0.08 2.78
CA LEU A 90 -10.95 0.95 3.31
C LEU A 90 -11.14 2.17 2.43
N PHE A 91 -12.30 2.83 2.57
CA PHE A 91 -12.60 4.02 1.78
C PHE A 91 -11.50 5.08 1.88
N ARG A 92 -11.06 5.39 3.09
CA ARG A 92 -10.03 6.42 3.29
C ARG A 92 -8.70 6.07 2.65
N SER A 93 -8.26 4.81 2.75
CA SER A 93 -6.99 4.40 2.15
C SER A 93 -7.08 4.43 0.62
N ALA A 94 -8.18 3.94 0.07
CA ALA A 94 -8.39 3.93 -1.38
C ALA A 94 -8.51 5.35 -1.93
N LEU A 95 -9.24 6.22 -1.23
CA LEU A 95 -9.38 7.63 -1.61
C LEU A 95 -8.02 8.33 -1.58
N LEU A 96 -7.22 8.07 -0.56
CA LEU A 96 -5.90 8.66 -0.43
C LEU A 96 -4.99 8.23 -1.59
N GLY A 97 -5.06 6.95 -1.96
CA GLY A 97 -4.36 6.44 -3.14
C GLY A 97 -4.80 7.15 -4.42
N TRP A 98 -6.10 7.36 -4.58
CA TRP A 98 -6.63 8.08 -5.74
C TRP A 98 -6.17 9.55 -5.76
N LEU A 99 -6.18 10.19 -4.60
CA LEU A 99 -5.75 11.59 -4.47
C LEU A 99 -4.24 11.76 -4.69
N SER A 100 -3.44 10.71 -4.59
CA SER A 100 -2.01 10.75 -4.88
C SER A 100 -1.72 11.02 -6.36
N ARG A 101 -2.72 10.80 -7.23
CA ARG A 101 -2.62 10.93 -8.69
C ARG A 101 -1.73 9.87 -9.34
N ALA A 102 -1.39 8.78 -8.64
CA ALA A 102 -0.68 7.67 -9.26
C ALA A 102 -1.54 7.06 -10.37
N ALA A 103 -0.90 6.78 -11.52
CA ALA A 103 -1.62 6.24 -12.68
C ALA A 103 -2.09 4.80 -12.44
N VAL A 104 -1.36 4.03 -11.65
CA VAL A 104 -1.70 2.65 -11.33
C VAL A 104 -1.95 2.53 -9.84
N ARG A 105 -3.12 2.04 -9.50
CA ARG A 105 -3.55 1.83 -8.11
C ARG A 105 -4.14 0.42 -8.02
N ILE A 106 -3.56 -0.42 -7.18
CA ILE A 106 -3.97 -1.80 -7.03
C ILE A 106 -4.45 -2.08 -5.61
N GLY A 107 -5.53 -2.81 -5.49
CA GLY A 107 -6.09 -3.21 -4.21
C GLY A 107 -7.02 -4.39 -4.38
N PHE A 108 -7.68 -4.79 -3.29
CA PHE A 108 -8.57 -5.96 -3.30
C PHE A 108 -9.92 -5.63 -3.91
N ALA A 109 -10.42 -6.54 -4.77
CA ALA A 109 -11.71 -6.37 -5.44
C ALA A 109 -12.89 -6.38 -4.47
N ASN A 110 -12.76 -7.09 -3.35
CA ASN A 110 -13.75 -7.23 -2.31
C ASN A 110 -13.44 -6.40 -1.06
N GLY A 111 -12.77 -5.26 -1.25
CA GLY A 111 -12.50 -4.32 -0.17
C GLY A 111 -13.78 -3.70 0.39
N ARG A 112 -13.67 -3.22 1.63
CA ARG A 112 -14.80 -2.60 2.34
C ARG A 112 -15.07 -1.19 1.84
N GLU A 113 -16.27 -0.67 2.14
CA GLU A 113 -16.63 0.74 1.99
C GLU A 113 -16.44 1.24 0.55
N ILE A 114 -16.77 0.40 -0.45
CA ILE A 114 -16.61 0.74 -1.88
C ILE A 114 -15.17 1.12 -2.28
N SER A 115 -14.17 0.75 -1.48
CA SER A 115 -12.76 1.07 -1.74
C SER A 115 -12.31 0.64 -3.14
N HIS A 116 -12.80 -0.50 -3.62
CA HIS A 116 -12.42 -1.06 -4.92
C HIS A 116 -12.71 -0.12 -6.10
N TRP A 117 -13.60 0.87 -5.96
CA TRP A 117 -13.91 1.81 -7.03
C TRP A 117 -12.73 2.73 -7.38
N PHE A 118 -11.79 2.91 -6.45
CA PHE A 118 -10.65 3.80 -6.64
C PHE A 118 -9.44 3.11 -7.26
N TYR A 119 -9.51 1.78 -7.48
CA TYR A 119 -8.38 1.03 -8.01
C TYR A 119 -8.45 0.89 -9.53
N THR A 120 -7.28 0.98 -10.17
CA THR A 120 -7.13 0.68 -11.61
C THR A 120 -6.98 -0.81 -11.85
N ARG A 121 -6.50 -1.56 -10.86
CA ARG A 121 -6.44 -3.02 -10.85
C ARG A 121 -7.03 -3.55 -9.56
N ARG A 122 -7.81 -4.62 -9.68
CA ARG A 122 -8.47 -5.24 -8.53
C ARG A 122 -8.03 -6.69 -8.44
N VAL A 123 -7.68 -7.11 -7.22
CA VAL A 123 -7.24 -8.48 -6.96
C VAL A 123 -8.33 -9.19 -6.17
N VAL A 124 -8.79 -10.33 -6.70
CA VAL A 124 -9.82 -11.14 -6.03
C VAL A 124 -9.15 -12.02 -4.98
N VAL A 125 -9.72 -12.02 -3.76
CA VAL A 125 -9.33 -12.94 -2.70
C VAL A 125 -10.20 -14.18 -2.85
N PRO A 126 -9.64 -15.33 -3.29
CA PRO A 126 -10.45 -16.51 -3.61
C PRO A 126 -11.00 -17.21 -2.37
N ASP A 127 -10.35 -17.11 -1.23
CA ASP A 127 -10.74 -17.77 0.01
C ASP A 127 -10.79 -16.75 1.15
N PRO A 128 -11.98 -16.48 1.72
CA PRO A 128 -12.11 -15.52 2.82
C PRO A 128 -11.38 -15.95 4.11
N LEU A 129 -11.00 -17.22 4.22
CA LEU A 129 -10.27 -17.75 5.37
C LEU A 129 -8.75 -17.74 5.16
N ILE A 130 -8.28 -17.22 4.04
CA ILE A 130 -6.84 -17.13 3.75
C ILE A 130 -6.11 -16.32 4.83
N HIS A 131 -4.93 -16.77 5.22
CA HIS A 131 -4.11 -16.05 6.20
C HIS A 131 -3.72 -14.67 5.68
N ALA A 132 -3.63 -13.69 6.57
CA ALA A 132 -3.36 -12.29 6.20
C ALA A 132 -2.09 -12.14 5.37
N VAL A 133 -1.01 -12.83 5.72
CA VAL A 133 0.25 -12.80 4.95
C VAL A 133 0.00 -13.23 3.50
N GLU A 134 -0.69 -14.34 3.31
CA GLU A 134 -0.99 -14.87 1.97
C GLU A 134 -1.92 -13.92 1.20
N ARG A 135 -2.89 -13.34 1.87
CA ARG A 135 -3.79 -12.38 1.24
C ARG A 135 -3.03 -11.17 0.71
N TYR A 136 -2.13 -10.61 1.50
CA TYR A 136 -1.35 -9.45 1.08
C TYR A 136 -0.41 -9.78 -0.06
N LEU A 137 0.14 -11.00 -0.10
CA LEU A 137 1.02 -11.44 -1.18
C LEU A 137 0.30 -11.60 -2.52
N LEU A 138 -1.02 -11.70 -2.54
CA LEU A 138 -1.78 -11.75 -3.80
C LEU A 138 -1.56 -10.50 -4.65
N ILE A 139 -1.32 -9.36 -4.03
CA ILE A 139 -1.12 -8.11 -4.76
C ILE A 139 0.21 -8.11 -5.55
N PRO A 140 1.37 -8.35 -4.94
CA PRO A 140 2.60 -8.40 -5.73
C PRO A 140 2.59 -9.54 -6.77
N ARG A 141 1.94 -10.66 -6.48
CA ARG A 141 1.78 -11.73 -7.47
C ARG A 141 1.01 -11.25 -8.69
N ALA A 142 -0.04 -10.45 -8.50
CA ALA A 142 -0.80 -9.85 -9.59
C ALA A 142 0.01 -8.87 -10.42
N LEU A 143 1.09 -8.32 -9.85
CA LEU A 143 2.05 -7.46 -10.55
C LEU A 143 3.15 -8.26 -11.26
N GLY A 144 3.06 -9.59 -11.29
CA GLY A 144 4.05 -10.45 -11.93
C GLY A 144 5.25 -10.76 -11.04
N THR A 145 5.14 -10.60 -9.73
CA THR A 145 6.22 -10.95 -8.81
C THR A 145 6.10 -12.41 -8.39
N ALA A 146 7.23 -13.12 -8.40
CA ALA A 146 7.28 -14.44 -7.79
C ALA A 146 7.23 -14.32 -6.27
N PRO A 147 6.61 -15.28 -5.57
CA PRO A 147 6.58 -15.29 -4.12
C PRO A 147 7.97 -15.51 -3.50
#